data_779fe939ac6ec0976ead85cd50952b47
#
_entry.id   779fe939ac6ec0976ead85cd50952b47
#
_cell.length_a   1.000
_cell.length_b   1.000
_cell.length_c   1.000
_cell.angle_alpha   90.00
_cell.angle_beta   90.00
_cell.angle_gamma   90.00
#
_symmetry.space_group_name_H-M   'P 1'
#
loop_
_entity.id
_entity.type
_entity.pdbx_description
1 polymer ?
#
loop_
_entity_poly.entity_id
_entity_poly.type
_entity_poly.pdbx_seq_one_letter_code
_entity_poly.pdbx_strand_id
1 'polypeptide(L)'
;MFHKSLLKMIFCNTIIIFFLISPNFALSQFNIKEIIVSGNSEVSAETIIAISGLSKSNNMSANSINEGFRRLSDSGLFQNVVLNPVGTRLIISVVENPIISNVDFEGNKIFKDQFLFSIISSQSRTPFSKGIIDEDIRKILQIYREKGRFKATIVPQKVLLTEGG
;
A
#
# COMPACT_ATOMS: atom_id res chain seq x y z
N MET A 1 49.94 -19.49 44.30
CA MET A 1 49.47 -18.08 44.04
C MET A 1 49.44 -17.69 42.56
N PHE A 2 50.04 -18.50 41.69
CA PHE A 2 50.10 -18.25 40.23
C PHE A 2 48.86 -18.69 39.42
N HIS A 3 48.03 -19.59 39.95
CA HIS A 3 46.92 -20.17 39.21
C HIS A 3 45.70 -19.26 39.07
N LYS A 4 45.47 -18.33 40.02
CA LYS A 4 44.34 -17.37 40.00
C LYS A 4 44.55 -16.18 39.03
N SER A 5 45.81 -15.85 38.72
CA SER A 5 46.16 -14.76 37.80
C SER A 5 45.97 -15.18 36.33
N LEU A 6 46.29 -16.46 36.02
CA LEU A 6 46.15 -17.01 34.66
C LEU A 6 44.67 -17.13 34.23
N LEU A 7 43.82 -17.54 35.19
CA LEU A 7 42.37 -17.65 34.94
C LEU A 7 41.69 -16.31 34.68
N LYS A 8 42.13 -15.23 35.34
CA LYS A 8 41.64 -13.88 35.10
C LYS A 8 42.07 -13.31 33.75
N MET A 9 43.27 -13.64 33.26
CA MET A 9 43.75 -13.23 31.94
C MET A 9 42.98 -13.94 30.82
N ILE A 10 42.65 -15.23 30.98
CA ILE A 10 41.87 -15.97 29.96
C ILE A 10 40.44 -15.47 29.90
N PHE A 11 39.80 -15.12 31.03
CA PHE A 11 38.47 -14.56 31.07
C PHE A 11 38.38 -13.15 30.46
N CYS A 12 39.41 -12.31 30.65
CA CYS A 12 39.45 -10.98 30.08
C CYS A 12 39.66 -11.04 28.55
N ASN A 13 40.42 -11.99 28.04
CA ASN A 13 40.69 -12.13 26.60
C ASN A 13 39.50 -12.75 25.83
N THR A 14 38.71 -13.64 26.47
CA THR A 14 37.49 -14.20 25.87
C THR A 14 36.35 -13.17 25.76
N ILE A 15 36.23 -12.23 26.69
CA ILE A 15 35.23 -11.16 26.65
C ILE A 15 35.53 -10.16 25.53
N ILE A 16 36.80 -9.85 25.27
CA ILE A 16 37.23 -8.93 24.21
C ILE A 16 36.97 -9.50 22.80
N ILE A 17 37.12 -10.83 22.63
CA ILE A 17 36.86 -11.48 21.34
C ILE A 17 35.37 -11.55 21.01
N PHE A 18 34.48 -11.64 21.99
CA PHE A 18 33.02 -11.68 21.78
C PHE A 18 32.45 -10.31 21.33
N PHE A 19 33.12 -9.20 21.64
CA PHE A 19 32.67 -7.86 21.27
C PHE A 19 33.04 -7.45 19.82
N LEU A 20 33.92 -8.23 19.14
CA LEU A 20 34.34 -7.93 17.77
C LEU A 20 33.49 -8.60 16.71
N ILE A 21 32.53 -9.46 17.07
CA ILE A 21 31.57 -10.05 16.15
C ILE A 21 30.24 -9.30 16.30
N SER A 22 30.26 -7.98 16.12
CA SER A 22 29.03 -7.24 15.88
C SER A 22 28.57 -7.60 14.46
N PRO A 23 27.38 -8.19 14.27
CA PRO A 23 26.84 -8.35 12.91
C PRO A 23 26.67 -6.94 12.34
N ASN A 24 27.53 -6.58 11.41
CA ASN A 24 27.30 -5.42 10.57
C ASN A 24 26.05 -5.71 9.75
N PHE A 25 24.87 -5.27 10.23
CA PHE A 25 23.70 -5.14 9.38
C PHE A 25 24.03 -4.10 8.31
N ALA A 26 24.53 -4.57 7.19
CA ALA A 26 24.71 -3.74 6.02
C ALA A 26 23.31 -3.23 5.61
N LEU A 27 23.00 -2.00 5.98
CA LEU A 27 21.82 -1.30 5.47
C LEU A 27 22.01 -1.18 3.96
N SER A 28 21.24 -1.97 3.21
CA SER A 28 21.29 -1.91 1.75
C SER A 28 20.89 -0.49 1.32
N GLN A 29 21.85 0.23 0.77
CA GLN A 29 21.66 1.56 0.21
C GLN A 29 21.78 1.48 -1.31
N PHE A 30 20.90 2.20 -2.01
CA PHE A 30 20.84 2.24 -3.46
C PHE A 30 21.21 3.64 -3.95
N ASN A 31 22.08 3.71 -4.94
CA ASN A 31 22.40 4.96 -5.62
C ASN A 31 21.42 5.14 -6.79
N ILE A 32 20.33 5.88 -6.55
CA ILE A 32 19.25 6.07 -7.53
C ILE A 32 19.42 7.43 -8.21
N LYS A 33 19.79 7.40 -9.48
CA LYS A 33 19.93 8.57 -10.35
C LYS A 33 18.70 8.84 -11.19
N GLU A 34 17.85 7.83 -11.38
CA GLU A 34 16.66 7.91 -12.22
C GLU A 34 15.53 7.11 -11.59
N ILE A 35 14.31 7.65 -11.67
CA ILE A 35 13.07 6.93 -11.31
C ILE A 35 12.26 6.80 -12.60
N ILE A 36 11.90 5.57 -12.94
CA ILE A 36 11.12 5.22 -14.12
C ILE A 36 9.79 4.66 -13.66
N VAL A 37 8.70 5.19 -14.18
CA VAL A 37 7.34 4.68 -13.94
C VAL A 37 6.87 3.93 -15.18
N SER A 38 6.18 2.82 -14.99
CA SER A 38 5.62 2.00 -16.06
C SER A 38 4.27 1.41 -15.66
N GLY A 39 3.39 1.19 -16.65
CA GLY A 39 2.06 0.59 -16.45
C GLY A 39 0.99 1.58 -16.03
N ASN A 40 1.32 2.87 -15.97
CA ASN A 40 0.37 3.94 -15.74
C ASN A 40 -0.31 4.38 -17.06
N SER A 41 -1.57 4.76 -16.99
CA SER A 41 -2.37 5.29 -18.10
C SER A 41 -3.12 6.58 -17.74
N GLU A 42 -3.85 6.57 -16.63
CA GLU A 42 -4.64 7.70 -16.15
C GLU A 42 -3.88 8.58 -15.16
N VAL A 43 -3.00 7.98 -14.36
CA VAL A 43 -2.20 8.69 -13.35
C VAL A 43 -0.84 9.03 -13.94
N SER A 44 -0.46 10.31 -13.96
CA SER A 44 0.84 10.71 -14.50
C SER A 44 2.02 10.15 -13.69
N ALA A 45 3.15 9.93 -14.36
CA ALA A 45 4.37 9.44 -13.71
C ALA A 45 4.83 10.36 -12.57
N GLU A 46 4.72 11.68 -12.76
CA GLU A 46 5.07 12.68 -11.75
C GLU A 46 4.19 12.56 -10.51
N THR A 47 2.89 12.31 -10.69
CA THR A 47 1.95 12.10 -9.59
C THR A 47 2.31 10.82 -8.81
N ILE A 48 2.63 9.74 -9.50
CA ILE A 48 3.06 8.47 -8.87
C ILE A 48 4.33 8.67 -8.05
N ILE A 49 5.32 9.36 -8.60
CA ILE A 49 6.56 9.69 -7.89
C ILE A 49 6.25 10.57 -6.67
N ALA A 50 5.39 11.57 -6.80
CA ALA A 50 4.99 12.45 -5.69
C ALA A 50 4.29 11.68 -4.56
N ILE A 51 3.34 10.79 -4.88
CA ILE A 51 2.66 9.95 -3.89
C ILE A 51 3.66 9.03 -3.17
N SER A 52 4.60 8.42 -3.91
CA SER A 52 5.62 7.56 -3.32
C SER A 52 6.51 8.31 -2.31
N GLY A 53 6.66 9.63 -2.48
CA GLY A 53 7.59 10.45 -1.72
C GLY A 53 9.06 10.13 -1.97
N LEU A 54 9.35 9.42 -3.07
CA LEU A 54 10.70 9.04 -3.44
C LEU A 54 11.30 10.10 -4.37
N SER A 55 12.59 10.34 -4.21
CA SER A 55 13.36 11.25 -5.06
C SER A 55 14.71 10.64 -5.38
N LYS A 56 15.37 11.14 -6.42
CA LYS A 56 16.73 10.73 -6.76
C LYS A 56 17.65 10.93 -5.57
N SER A 57 18.41 9.91 -5.22
CA SER A 57 19.29 9.93 -4.05
C SER A 57 20.48 8.98 -4.25
N ASN A 58 21.65 9.42 -3.81
CA ASN A 58 22.85 8.58 -3.81
C ASN A 58 22.81 7.50 -2.70
N ASN A 59 21.95 7.67 -1.68
CA ASN A 59 21.89 6.80 -0.51
C ASN A 59 20.43 6.46 -0.15
N MET A 60 19.66 5.98 -1.13
CA MET A 60 18.28 5.54 -0.88
C MET A 60 18.28 4.24 -0.09
N SER A 61 17.64 4.22 1.06
CA SER A 61 17.54 3.03 1.90
C SER A 61 16.43 2.09 1.42
N ALA A 62 16.55 0.80 1.73
CA ALA A 62 15.46 -0.15 1.52
C ALA A 62 14.18 0.25 2.27
N ASN A 63 14.31 0.86 3.46
CA ASN A 63 13.17 1.36 4.21
C ASN A 63 12.43 2.48 3.47
N SER A 64 13.15 3.42 2.85
CA SER A 64 12.53 4.48 2.03
C SER A 64 11.74 3.90 0.86
N ILE A 65 12.27 2.86 0.20
CA ILE A 65 11.57 2.16 -0.88
C ILE A 65 10.30 1.48 -0.36
N ASN A 66 10.38 0.81 0.80
CA ASN A 66 9.22 0.17 1.43
C ASN A 66 8.15 1.19 1.85
N GLU A 67 8.55 2.35 2.35
CA GLU A 67 7.61 3.44 2.65
C GLU A 67 6.94 3.98 1.39
N GLY A 68 7.69 4.17 0.31
CA GLY A 68 7.15 4.54 -0.99
C GLY A 68 6.15 3.52 -1.51
N PHE A 69 6.47 2.24 -1.40
CA PHE A 69 5.55 1.14 -1.72
C PHE A 69 4.24 1.24 -0.92
N ARG A 70 4.33 1.44 0.41
CA ARG A 70 3.14 1.57 1.26
C ARG A 70 2.27 2.76 0.84
N ARG A 71 2.87 3.94 0.65
CA ARG A 71 2.12 5.13 0.22
C ARG A 71 1.37 4.91 -1.08
N LEU A 72 2.01 4.28 -2.06
CA LEU A 72 1.37 3.95 -3.33
C LEU A 72 0.24 2.92 -3.14
N SER A 73 0.48 1.87 -2.35
CA SER A 73 -0.52 0.83 -2.07
C SER A 73 -1.72 1.38 -1.29
N ASP A 74 -1.48 2.25 -0.31
CA ASP A 74 -2.52 2.84 0.55
C ASP A 74 -3.32 3.95 -0.17
N SER A 75 -2.82 4.46 -1.30
CA SER A 75 -3.50 5.48 -2.10
C SER A 75 -4.83 5.02 -2.68
N GLY A 76 -5.03 3.70 -2.82
CA GLY A 76 -6.21 3.12 -3.47
C GLY A 76 -6.27 3.29 -4.99
N LEU A 77 -5.26 3.92 -5.60
CA LEU A 77 -5.20 4.15 -7.05
C LEU A 77 -4.77 2.91 -7.83
N PHE A 78 -4.07 1.99 -7.20
CA PHE A 78 -3.40 0.88 -7.87
C PHE A 78 -3.87 -0.48 -7.34
N GLN A 79 -4.09 -1.41 -8.27
CA GLN A 79 -4.35 -2.82 -7.99
C GLN A 79 -3.06 -3.55 -7.61
N ASN A 80 -1.96 -3.16 -8.25
CA ASN A 80 -0.64 -3.72 -7.99
C ASN A 80 0.44 -2.64 -8.09
N VAL A 81 1.44 -2.75 -7.23
CA VAL A 81 2.59 -1.85 -7.18
C VAL A 81 3.85 -2.69 -6.97
N VAL A 82 4.87 -2.45 -7.76
CA VAL A 82 6.19 -3.07 -7.61
C VAL A 82 7.26 -2.00 -7.69
N LEU A 83 8.15 -1.92 -6.71
CA LEU A 83 9.32 -1.06 -6.72
C LEU A 83 10.57 -1.92 -6.82
N ASN A 84 11.31 -1.78 -7.91
CA ASN A 84 12.49 -2.60 -8.19
C ASN A 84 13.72 -1.71 -8.45
N PRO A 85 14.69 -1.65 -7.53
CA PRO A 85 15.96 -0.98 -7.78
C PRO A 85 16.84 -1.84 -8.70
N VAL A 86 17.23 -1.29 -9.85
CA VAL A 86 18.08 -1.95 -10.85
C VAL A 86 19.25 -1.04 -11.19
N GLY A 87 20.44 -1.34 -10.67
CA GLY A 87 21.63 -0.50 -10.84
C GLY A 87 21.43 0.88 -10.24
N THR A 88 21.42 1.93 -11.07
CA THR A 88 21.17 3.31 -10.65
C THR A 88 19.74 3.80 -10.94
N ARG A 89 18.85 2.89 -11.28
CA ARG A 89 17.45 3.20 -11.59
C ARG A 89 16.52 2.55 -10.58
N LEU A 90 15.47 3.25 -10.19
CA LEU A 90 14.33 2.70 -9.48
C LEU A 90 13.18 2.58 -10.47
N ILE A 91 12.72 1.37 -10.71
CA ILE A 91 11.58 1.09 -11.58
C ILE A 91 10.35 0.94 -10.69
N ILE A 92 9.35 1.82 -10.89
CA ILE A 92 8.04 1.75 -10.25
C ILE A 92 7.08 1.21 -11.30
N SER A 93 6.66 -0.04 -11.15
CA SER A 93 5.66 -0.65 -12.02
C SER A 93 4.33 -0.69 -11.31
N VAL A 94 3.29 -0.17 -11.95
CA VAL A 94 1.94 -0.09 -11.39
C VAL A 94 0.92 -0.74 -12.32
N VAL A 95 -0.17 -1.24 -11.72
CA VAL A 95 -1.39 -1.58 -12.42
C VAL A 95 -2.48 -0.73 -11.79
N GLU A 96 -3.08 0.17 -12.55
CA GLU A 96 -4.10 1.09 -12.04
C GLU A 96 -5.41 0.36 -11.74
N ASN A 97 -6.12 0.82 -10.71
CA ASN A 97 -7.48 0.39 -10.47
C ASN A 97 -8.40 0.99 -11.55
N PRO A 98 -9.34 0.22 -12.10
CA PRO A 98 -10.30 0.77 -13.03
C PRO A 98 -11.13 1.86 -12.37
N ILE A 99 -11.51 2.86 -13.15
CA ILE A 99 -12.39 3.95 -12.71
C ILE A 99 -13.84 3.46 -12.67
N ILE A 100 -14.57 3.79 -11.61
CA ILE A 100 -16.01 3.55 -11.52
C ILE A 100 -16.72 4.48 -12.50
N SER A 101 -17.41 3.92 -13.49
CA SER A 101 -18.20 4.70 -14.44
C SER A 101 -19.49 5.20 -13.80
N ASN A 102 -20.22 4.31 -13.13
CA ASN A 102 -21.46 4.61 -12.44
C ASN A 102 -21.66 3.70 -11.23
N VAL A 103 -22.47 4.17 -10.29
CA VAL A 103 -22.96 3.39 -9.14
C VAL A 103 -24.46 3.48 -9.14
N ASP A 104 -25.15 2.37 -9.04
CA ASP A 104 -26.61 2.28 -8.97
C ASP A 104 -27.04 1.42 -7.79
N PHE A 105 -28.25 1.69 -7.26
CA PHE A 105 -28.86 0.89 -6.22
C PHE A 105 -30.14 0.25 -6.74
N GLU A 106 -30.28 -1.05 -6.49
CA GLU A 106 -31.49 -1.79 -6.83
C GLU A 106 -32.07 -2.48 -5.60
N GLY A 107 -33.40 -2.52 -5.52
CA GLY A 107 -34.12 -3.22 -4.44
C GLY A 107 -34.18 -2.50 -3.10
N ASN A 108 -33.67 -1.29 -2.98
CA ASN A 108 -33.69 -0.46 -1.79
C ASN A 108 -35.05 0.21 -1.56
N LYS A 109 -35.95 -0.47 -0.83
CA LYS A 109 -37.32 0.04 -0.56
C LYS A 109 -37.42 1.01 0.64
N ILE A 110 -36.42 1.03 1.52
CA ILE A 110 -36.45 1.80 2.78
C ILE A 110 -35.80 3.17 2.63
N PHE A 111 -34.66 3.21 1.97
CA PHE A 111 -33.89 4.42 1.75
C PHE A 111 -33.90 4.77 0.28
N LYS A 112 -34.00 6.06 -0.04
CA LYS A 112 -33.84 6.57 -1.41
C LYS A 112 -32.38 6.53 -1.83
N ASP A 113 -32.11 6.38 -3.10
CA ASP A 113 -30.76 6.33 -3.69
C ASP A 113 -29.93 7.55 -3.27
N GLN A 114 -30.53 8.75 -3.31
CA GLN A 114 -29.85 9.98 -2.93
C GLN A 114 -29.29 9.93 -1.50
N PHE A 115 -30.01 9.30 -0.57
CA PHE A 115 -29.53 9.12 0.79
C PHE A 115 -28.40 8.07 0.82
N LEU A 116 -28.54 6.95 0.10
CA LEU A 116 -27.49 5.94 0.02
C LEU A 116 -26.21 6.51 -0.59
N PHE A 117 -26.30 7.31 -1.67
CA PHE A 117 -25.16 8.02 -2.23
C PHE A 117 -24.46 8.96 -1.24
N SER A 118 -25.18 9.55 -0.30
CA SER A 118 -24.58 10.47 0.68
C SER A 118 -23.72 9.79 1.73
N ILE A 119 -23.85 8.47 1.91
CA ILE A 119 -23.15 7.72 2.97
C ILE A 119 -22.02 6.84 2.45
N ILE A 120 -21.98 6.58 1.14
CA ILE A 120 -20.93 5.79 0.52
C ILE A 120 -19.76 6.66 0.04
N SER A 121 -18.59 6.07 0.02
CA SER A 121 -17.37 6.67 -0.50
C SER A 121 -17.11 6.31 -1.96
N SER A 122 -17.63 5.16 -2.41
CA SER A 122 -17.56 4.72 -3.81
C SER A 122 -18.49 5.56 -4.67
N GLN A 123 -17.92 6.34 -5.59
CA GLN A 123 -18.69 7.22 -6.48
C GLN A 123 -18.20 7.13 -7.92
N SER A 124 -19.01 7.61 -8.86
CA SER A 124 -18.57 7.73 -10.27
C SER A 124 -17.30 8.57 -10.38
N ARG A 125 -16.42 8.17 -11.26
CA ARG A 125 -15.09 8.77 -11.50
C ARG A 125 -14.08 8.59 -10.37
N THR A 126 -14.36 7.73 -9.39
CA THR A 126 -13.36 7.33 -8.39
C THR A 126 -12.75 5.97 -8.75
N PRO A 127 -11.51 5.69 -8.33
CA PRO A 127 -10.91 4.38 -8.52
C PRO A 127 -11.71 3.29 -7.80
N PHE A 128 -11.90 2.16 -8.47
CA PHE A 128 -12.53 0.99 -7.88
C PHE A 128 -11.62 0.39 -6.80
N SER A 129 -12.07 0.38 -5.56
CA SER A 129 -11.38 -0.26 -4.45
C SER A 129 -12.31 -1.24 -3.75
N LYS A 130 -11.95 -2.52 -3.76
CA LYS A 130 -12.74 -3.55 -3.07
C LYS A 130 -12.89 -3.24 -1.58
N GLY A 131 -11.84 -2.76 -0.93
CA GLY A 131 -11.88 -2.39 0.50
C GLY A 131 -12.87 -1.27 0.81
N ILE A 132 -12.92 -0.23 -0.04
CA ILE A 132 -13.87 0.87 0.08
C ILE A 132 -15.30 0.37 -0.12
N ILE A 133 -15.54 -0.46 -1.13
CA ILE A 133 -16.87 -1.05 -1.38
C ILE A 133 -17.33 -1.93 -0.20
N ASP A 134 -16.45 -2.76 0.34
CA ASP A 134 -16.78 -3.58 1.52
C ASP A 134 -17.11 -2.71 2.75
N GLU A 135 -16.47 -1.57 2.90
CA GLU A 135 -16.80 -0.59 3.95
C GLU A 135 -18.14 0.09 3.71
N ASP A 136 -18.41 0.51 2.50
CA ASP A 136 -19.69 1.12 2.11
C ASP A 136 -20.86 0.15 2.32
N ILE A 137 -20.67 -1.13 1.97
CA ILE A 137 -21.64 -2.20 2.26
C ILE A 137 -21.91 -2.28 3.77
N ARG A 138 -20.88 -2.24 4.61
CA ARG A 138 -21.05 -2.29 6.07
C ARG A 138 -21.83 -1.08 6.57
N LYS A 139 -21.54 0.14 6.09
CA LYS A 139 -22.27 1.36 6.44
C LYS A 139 -23.75 1.23 6.08
N ILE A 140 -24.05 0.81 4.86
CA ILE A 140 -25.45 0.62 4.42
C ILE A 140 -26.17 -0.43 5.28
N LEU A 141 -25.55 -1.59 5.51
CA LEU A 141 -26.16 -2.63 6.34
C LEU A 141 -26.40 -2.17 7.78
N GLN A 142 -25.54 -1.32 8.31
CA GLN A 142 -25.71 -0.75 9.65
C GLN A 142 -26.99 0.10 9.74
N ILE A 143 -27.20 1.03 8.81
CA ILE A 143 -28.42 1.87 8.83
C ILE A 143 -29.71 1.07 8.61
N TYR A 144 -29.64 -0.04 7.83
CA TYR A 144 -30.78 -0.96 7.70
C TYR A 144 -31.07 -1.68 9.02
N ARG A 145 -30.06 -2.10 9.78
CA ARG A 145 -30.22 -2.70 11.12
C ARG A 145 -30.83 -1.72 12.11
N GLU A 146 -30.43 -0.46 12.09
CA GLU A 146 -30.99 0.61 12.93
C GLU A 146 -32.48 0.83 12.64
N LYS A 147 -32.96 0.52 11.43
CA LYS A 147 -34.36 0.48 11.05
C LYS A 147 -35.03 -0.87 11.28
N GLY A 148 -34.42 -1.75 12.08
CA GLY A 148 -34.96 -3.07 12.39
C GLY A 148 -34.91 -4.10 11.23
N ARG A 149 -34.14 -3.83 10.16
CA ARG A 149 -34.02 -4.69 8.99
C ARG A 149 -32.79 -5.60 9.09
N PHE A 150 -32.77 -6.47 10.09
CA PHE A 150 -31.63 -7.35 10.40
C PHE A 150 -31.30 -8.39 9.32
N LYS A 151 -32.25 -8.71 8.43
CA LYS A 151 -32.08 -9.67 7.34
C LYS A 151 -31.68 -9.00 6.02
N ALA A 152 -31.41 -7.71 6.01
CA ALA A 152 -30.94 -7.03 4.82
C ALA A 152 -29.60 -7.62 4.36
N THR A 153 -29.47 -7.86 3.07
CA THR A 153 -28.24 -8.31 2.42
C THR A 153 -27.94 -7.42 1.23
N ILE A 154 -26.66 -7.21 0.91
CA ILE A 154 -26.23 -6.47 -0.27
C ILE A 154 -25.33 -7.40 -1.06
N VAL A 155 -25.63 -7.54 -2.35
CA VAL A 155 -24.80 -8.26 -3.31
C VAL A 155 -24.22 -7.25 -4.28
N PRO A 156 -22.93 -6.91 -4.15
CA PRO A 156 -22.29 -6.00 -5.09
C PRO A 156 -22.15 -6.69 -6.45
N GLN A 157 -22.50 -5.96 -7.52
CA GLN A 157 -22.25 -6.38 -8.89
C GLN A 157 -21.27 -5.43 -9.55
N LYS A 158 -20.21 -5.96 -10.13
CA LYS A 158 -19.27 -5.20 -10.95
C LYS A 158 -19.54 -5.48 -12.41
N VAL A 159 -19.97 -4.47 -13.13
CA VAL A 159 -20.09 -4.51 -14.59
C VAL A 159 -18.83 -3.88 -15.19
N LEU A 160 -18.08 -4.65 -15.96
CA LEU A 160 -16.96 -4.14 -16.75
C LEU A 160 -17.52 -3.62 -18.07
N LEU A 161 -17.41 -2.31 -18.28
CA LEU A 161 -17.64 -1.74 -19.60
C LEU A 161 -16.38 -2.02 -20.42
N THR A 162 -16.46 -2.94 -21.38
CA THR A 162 -15.42 -3.08 -22.40
C THR A 162 -15.54 -1.89 -23.35
N GLU A 163 -14.49 -1.09 -23.46
CA GLU A 163 -14.35 -0.16 -24.58
C GLU A 163 -14.26 -1.00 -25.85
N GLY A 164 -15.29 -0.93 -26.71
CA GLY A 164 -15.27 -1.64 -27.98
C GLY A 164 -16.65 -1.94 -28.50
N GLY A 165 -17.25 -0.96 -29.13
CA GLY A 165 -18.33 -1.06 -30.06
C GLY A 165 -18.08 -0.08 -31.17
#